data_ed2afb079a4d63214ab09cd26c4df2a8
#
_entry.id   ed2afb079a4d63214ab09cd26c4df2a8
#
_cell.length_a   1.000
_cell.length_b   1.000
_cell.length_c   1.000
_cell.angle_alpha   90.00
_cell.angle_beta   90.00
_cell.angle_gamma   90.00
#
_symmetry.space_group_name_H-M   'P 1'
#
loop_
_entity.id
_entity.type
_entity.pdbx_description
1 polymer ?
#
loop_
_entity_poly.entity_id
_entity_poly.type
_entity_poly.pdbx_seq_one_letter_code
_entity_poly.pdbx_strand_id
1 'polypeptide(L)'
;ICSESNINFYCGNWWEPLKKYSGRINLAISNPPYIPRSVYEKLPSSVKDFEPKIALYGGEDGLYHIQQIISEAPKFLVKGGWLILENHFDQSKKIKNLLRDYGFNSLKTINDTFGIGRFTIGRYK
;
A
#
# COMPACT_ATOMS: atom_id res chain seq x y z
N ILE A 1 14.63 18.96 6.98
CA ILE A 1 14.65 19.98 5.92
C ILE A 1 15.39 19.38 4.74
N CYS A 2 14.66 19.01 3.69
CA CYS A 2 15.27 18.58 2.44
C CYS A 2 15.74 19.82 1.69
N SER A 3 17.03 20.12 1.75
CA SER A 3 17.63 21.12 0.92
C SER A 3 17.95 20.51 -0.45
N GLU A 4 17.51 21.18 -1.52
CA GLU A 4 17.79 20.86 -2.92
C GLU A 4 17.46 19.43 -3.33
N SER A 5 16.28 19.29 -3.61
CA SER A 5 15.50 18.12 -3.57
C SER A 5 15.40 17.48 -4.92
N ASN A 6 15.84 16.28 -4.99
CA ASN A 6 15.42 15.32 -5.99
C ASN A 6 14.01 14.78 -5.68
N ILE A 7 13.10 15.66 -5.20
CA ILE A 7 11.71 15.32 -4.92
C ILE A 7 10.84 15.83 -6.04
N ASN A 8 10.05 14.94 -6.63
CA ASN A 8 9.05 15.28 -7.64
C ASN A 8 7.67 14.89 -7.14
N PHE A 9 6.70 15.77 -7.31
CA PHE A 9 5.31 15.53 -6.95
C PHE A 9 4.50 15.20 -8.19
N TYR A 10 3.65 14.18 -8.07
CA TYR A 10 2.75 13.73 -9.15
C TYR A 10 1.34 13.58 -8.61
N CYS A 11 0.35 13.91 -9.44
CA CYS A 11 -1.07 13.68 -9.17
C CYS A 11 -1.58 12.59 -10.11
N GLY A 12 -2.31 11.62 -9.58
CA GLY A 12 -2.90 10.52 -10.35
C GLY A 12 -3.20 9.30 -9.48
N ASN A 13 -3.64 8.22 -10.11
CA ASN A 13 -3.97 6.98 -9.42
C ASN A 13 -2.77 6.04 -9.38
N TRP A 14 -2.34 5.68 -8.18
CA TRP A 14 -1.28 4.70 -7.90
C TRP A 14 -0.06 4.88 -8.80
N TRP A 15 0.18 3.92 -9.71
CA TRP A 15 1.35 3.89 -10.60
C TRP A 15 1.19 4.73 -11.87
N GLU A 16 -0.03 5.16 -12.20
CA GLU A 16 -0.33 5.85 -13.46
C GLU A 16 0.61 7.04 -13.76
N PRO A 17 0.85 7.97 -12.84
CA PRO A 17 1.74 9.10 -13.10
C PRO A 17 3.22 8.73 -13.13
N LEU A 18 3.56 7.49 -12.79
CA LEU A 18 4.93 7.01 -12.68
C LEU A 18 5.38 6.17 -13.88
N LYS A 19 4.62 6.12 -14.98
CA LYS A 19 4.92 5.29 -16.16
C LYS A 19 6.34 5.45 -16.69
N LYS A 20 6.91 6.65 -16.65
CA LYS A 20 8.29 6.93 -17.09
C LYS A 20 9.37 6.26 -16.22
N TYR A 21 8.99 5.77 -15.04
CA TYR A 21 9.87 5.07 -14.10
C TYR A 21 9.69 3.54 -14.12
N SER A 22 8.98 2.99 -15.11
CA SER A 22 8.80 1.54 -15.24
C SER A 22 10.14 0.81 -15.17
N GLY A 23 10.22 -0.20 -14.30
CA GLY A 23 11.42 -1.02 -14.07
C GLY A 23 12.60 -0.28 -13.43
N ARG A 24 12.37 0.90 -12.81
CA ARG A 24 13.43 1.73 -12.23
C ARG A 24 13.26 2.06 -10.75
N ILE A 25 12.15 1.65 -10.14
CA ILE A 25 11.85 1.97 -8.74
C ILE A 25 12.48 0.93 -7.83
N ASN A 26 13.33 1.36 -6.90
CA ASN A 26 14.00 0.49 -5.93
C ASN A 26 13.13 0.24 -4.68
N LEU A 27 12.32 1.22 -4.31
CA LEU A 27 11.45 1.16 -3.13
C LEU A 27 10.16 1.91 -3.43
N ALA A 28 9.04 1.25 -3.19
CA ALA A 28 7.72 1.86 -3.17
C ALA A 28 7.10 1.71 -1.78
N ILE A 29 6.55 2.79 -1.26
CA ILE A 29 5.84 2.82 0.02
C ILE A 29 4.46 3.41 -0.24
N SER A 30 3.42 2.75 0.28
CA SER A 30 2.05 3.23 0.13
C SER A 30 1.24 3.06 1.41
N ASN A 31 0.43 4.05 1.70
CA ASN A 31 -0.66 3.99 2.68
C ASN A 31 -1.99 4.09 1.93
N PRO A 32 -2.48 2.99 1.34
CA PRO A 32 -3.73 2.99 0.59
C PRO A 32 -4.94 2.95 1.51
N PRO A 33 -6.14 3.33 1.06
CA PRO A 33 -7.37 3.07 1.77
C PRO A 33 -7.54 1.55 1.97
N TYR A 34 -7.62 1.10 3.22
CA TYR A 34 -7.64 -0.32 3.56
C TYR A 34 -8.79 -0.72 4.51
N ILE A 35 -9.67 0.22 4.89
CA ILE A 35 -10.76 -0.06 5.82
C ILE A 35 -11.86 -0.88 5.13
N PRO A 36 -12.18 -2.11 5.63
CA PRO A 36 -13.26 -2.92 5.09
C PRO A 36 -14.62 -2.25 5.30
N ARG A 37 -15.61 -2.60 4.46
CA ARG A 37 -16.95 -2.05 4.54
C ARG A 37 -17.57 -2.17 5.93
N SER A 38 -17.51 -3.35 6.54
CA SER A 38 -18.10 -3.63 7.85
C SER A 38 -17.53 -2.76 8.98
N VAL A 39 -16.25 -2.34 8.86
CA VAL A 39 -15.60 -1.43 9.79
C VAL A 39 -15.94 0.02 9.43
N TYR A 40 -15.88 0.37 8.13
CA TYR A 40 -16.17 1.72 7.66
C TYR A 40 -17.58 2.18 8.06
N GLU A 41 -18.58 1.32 7.94
CA GLU A 41 -19.97 1.63 8.30
C GLU A 41 -20.13 1.96 9.79
N LYS A 42 -19.27 1.43 10.65
CA LYS A 42 -19.28 1.64 12.10
C LYS A 42 -18.39 2.79 12.58
N LEU A 43 -17.68 3.45 11.68
CA LEU A 43 -16.83 4.60 12.05
C LEU A 43 -17.68 5.74 12.63
N PRO A 44 -17.16 6.45 13.66
CA PRO A 44 -17.84 7.63 14.22
C PRO A 44 -18.04 8.72 13.17
N SER A 45 -19.10 9.52 13.31
CA SER A 45 -19.37 10.68 12.45
C SER A 45 -18.17 11.64 12.42
N SER A 46 -17.49 11.82 13.55
CA SER A 46 -16.28 12.64 13.63
C SER A 46 -15.16 12.22 12.67
N VAL A 47 -15.13 10.96 12.24
CA VAL A 47 -14.17 10.48 11.24
C VAL A 47 -14.78 10.59 9.84
N LYS A 48 -16.02 10.12 9.65
CA LYS A 48 -16.70 10.10 8.35
C LYS A 48 -16.94 11.50 7.77
N ASP A 49 -17.18 12.48 8.64
CA ASP A 49 -17.51 13.85 8.23
C ASP A 49 -16.28 14.68 7.88
N PHE A 50 -15.11 14.32 8.41
CA PHE A 50 -13.86 15.07 8.22
C PHE A 50 -12.86 14.36 7.31
N GLU A 51 -12.91 13.02 7.19
CA GLU A 51 -12.03 12.27 6.31
C GLU A 51 -12.78 11.82 5.05
N PRO A 52 -12.26 12.12 3.84
CA PRO A 52 -12.89 11.68 2.61
C PRO A 52 -13.02 10.15 2.57
N LYS A 53 -14.17 9.63 2.16
CA LYS A 53 -14.37 8.18 1.99
C LYS A 53 -13.28 7.54 1.14
N ILE A 54 -12.84 8.22 0.08
CA ILE A 54 -11.79 7.75 -0.81
C ILE A 54 -10.44 7.54 -0.13
N ALA A 55 -10.20 8.22 0.99
CA ALA A 55 -8.97 8.07 1.77
C ALA A 55 -9.01 6.90 2.76
N LEU A 56 -10.17 6.35 3.05
CA LEU A 56 -10.37 5.35 4.11
C LEU A 56 -10.87 4.02 3.58
N TYR A 57 -11.83 4.04 2.65
CA TYR A 57 -12.59 2.87 2.24
C TYR A 57 -11.82 2.01 1.23
N GLY A 58 -11.46 0.81 1.63
CA GLY A 58 -10.69 -0.15 0.85
C GLY A 58 -11.51 -1.21 0.10
N GLY A 59 -12.83 -1.05 -0.01
CA GLY A 59 -13.72 -2.06 -0.59
C GLY A 59 -14.31 -3.02 0.43
N GLU A 60 -14.96 -4.09 -0.01
CA GLU A 60 -15.67 -5.03 0.86
C GLU A 60 -14.76 -5.64 1.94
N ASP A 61 -13.58 -6.12 1.56
CA ASP A 61 -12.58 -6.72 2.46
C ASP A 61 -11.40 -5.78 2.78
N GLY A 62 -11.45 -4.54 2.30
CA GLY A 62 -10.38 -3.55 2.48
C GLY A 62 -9.15 -3.76 1.60
N LEU A 63 -9.15 -4.70 0.67
CA LEU A 63 -7.98 -5.06 -0.14
C LEU A 63 -8.02 -4.52 -1.58
N TYR A 64 -9.09 -3.85 -1.99
CA TYR A 64 -9.27 -3.42 -3.38
C TYR A 64 -8.09 -2.60 -3.91
N HIS A 65 -7.70 -1.54 -3.22
CA HIS A 65 -6.59 -0.70 -3.64
C HIS A 65 -5.24 -1.39 -3.46
N ILE A 66 -5.08 -2.18 -2.40
CA ILE A 66 -3.87 -2.98 -2.16
C ILE A 66 -3.64 -3.97 -3.30
N GLN A 67 -4.69 -4.64 -3.80
CA GLN A 67 -4.59 -5.53 -4.96
C GLN A 67 -4.14 -4.80 -6.22
N GLN A 68 -4.69 -3.61 -6.49
CA GLN A 68 -4.26 -2.80 -7.63
C GLN A 68 -2.78 -2.45 -7.54
N ILE A 69 -2.32 -1.99 -6.38
CA ILE A 69 -0.92 -1.62 -6.18
C ILE A 69 0.00 -2.83 -6.39
N ILE A 70 -0.32 -3.98 -5.77
CA ILE A 70 0.50 -5.19 -5.86
C ILE A 70 0.56 -5.74 -7.28
N SER A 71 -0.59 -5.79 -7.98
CA SER A 71 -0.67 -6.37 -9.33
C SER A 71 0.16 -5.63 -10.37
N GLU A 72 0.34 -4.34 -10.20
CA GLU A 72 1.12 -3.51 -11.13
C GLU A 72 2.58 -3.31 -10.68
N ALA A 73 2.89 -3.49 -9.42
CA ALA A 73 4.23 -3.26 -8.86
C ALA A 73 5.36 -3.94 -9.64
N PRO A 74 5.21 -5.18 -10.18
CA PRO A 74 6.25 -5.82 -11.00
C PRO A 74 6.65 -5.04 -12.26
N LYS A 75 5.77 -4.20 -12.79
CA LYS A 75 6.08 -3.37 -13.97
C LYS A 75 6.98 -2.18 -13.63
N PHE A 76 6.97 -1.75 -12.37
CA PHE A 76 7.64 -0.52 -11.94
C PHE A 76 8.89 -0.78 -11.11
N LEU A 77 8.88 -1.84 -10.30
CA LEU A 77 10.01 -2.18 -9.45
C LEU A 77 11.16 -2.80 -10.25
N VAL A 78 12.39 -2.46 -9.86
CA VAL A 78 13.55 -3.25 -10.27
C VAL A 78 13.50 -4.64 -9.63
N LYS A 79 14.18 -5.61 -10.23
CA LYS A 79 14.44 -6.89 -9.52
C LYS A 79 15.22 -6.61 -8.24
N GLY A 80 14.78 -7.18 -7.14
CA GLY A 80 15.32 -6.88 -5.82
C GLY A 80 14.73 -5.63 -5.16
N GLY A 81 13.87 -4.89 -5.82
CA GLY A 81 13.15 -3.74 -5.28
C GLY A 81 12.13 -4.13 -4.20
N TRP A 82 11.75 -3.18 -3.37
CA TRP A 82 10.88 -3.38 -2.22
C TRP A 82 9.53 -2.69 -2.38
N LEU A 83 8.48 -3.34 -1.90
CA LEU A 83 7.15 -2.76 -1.72
C LEU A 83 6.77 -2.83 -0.24
N ILE A 84 6.38 -1.69 0.33
CA ILE A 84 5.90 -1.56 1.70
C ILE A 84 4.47 -1.02 1.65
N LEU A 85 3.54 -1.72 2.29
CA LEU A 85 2.13 -1.35 2.34
C LEU A 85 1.66 -1.22 3.78
N GLU A 86 1.08 -0.09 4.13
CA GLU A 86 0.28 0.01 5.33
C GLU A 86 -1.02 -0.77 5.15
N ASN A 87 -1.49 -1.45 6.20
CA ASN A 87 -2.66 -2.31 6.16
C ASN A 87 -3.38 -2.38 7.50
N HIS A 88 -4.62 -2.84 7.48
CA HIS A 88 -5.36 -3.19 8.69
C HIS A 88 -4.69 -4.39 9.37
N PHE A 89 -4.81 -4.46 10.70
CA PHE A 89 -4.09 -5.42 11.52
C PHE A 89 -4.30 -6.89 11.15
N ASP A 90 -5.45 -7.25 10.57
CA ASP A 90 -5.82 -8.62 10.21
C ASP A 90 -5.56 -8.96 8.72
N GLN A 91 -5.05 -8.01 7.93
CA GLN A 91 -4.89 -8.18 6.48
C GLN A 91 -3.53 -8.75 6.07
N SER A 92 -2.52 -8.71 6.92
CA SER A 92 -1.12 -9.06 6.57
C SER A 92 -0.98 -10.45 5.93
N LYS A 93 -1.73 -11.45 6.38
CA LYS A 93 -1.68 -12.80 5.81
C LYS A 93 -2.16 -12.83 4.36
N LYS A 94 -3.28 -12.18 4.08
CA LYS A 94 -3.85 -12.08 2.72
C LYS A 94 -2.92 -11.30 1.80
N ILE A 95 -2.37 -10.19 2.27
CA ILE A 95 -1.43 -9.36 1.51
C ILE A 95 -0.16 -10.15 1.18
N LYS A 96 0.39 -10.92 2.11
CA LYS A 96 1.55 -11.79 1.84
C LYS A 96 1.25 -12.85 0.76
N ASN A 97 0.05 -13.40 0.74
CA ASN A 97 -0.35 -14.34 -0.31
C ASN A 97 -0.39 -13.63 -1.68
N LEU A 98 -1.05 -12.49 -1.75
CA LEU A 98 -1.06 -11.67 -2.97
C LEU A 98 0.36 -11.33 -3.44
N LEU A 99 1.23 -10.89 -2.55
CA LEU A 99 2.62 -10.59 -2.90
C LEU A 99 3.34 -11.81 -3.49
N ARG A 100 3.15 -13.01 -2.93
CA ARG A 100 3.73 -14.25 -3.50
C ARG A 100 3.23 -14.52 -4.90
N ASP A 101 1.92 -14.37 -5.13
CA ASP A 101 1.29 -14.62 -6.43
C ASP A 101 1.85 -13.69 -7.52
N TYR A 102 2.28 -12.49 -7.14
CA TYR A 102 2.91 -11.51 -8.04
C TYR A 102 4.45 -11.51 -8.00
N GLY A 103 5.07 -12.57 -7.50
CA GLY A 103 6.52 -12.79 -7.61
C GLY A 103 7.37 -12.11 -6.53
N PHE A 104 6.79 -11.77 -5.39
CA PHE A 104 7.54 -11.24 -4.25
C PHE A 104 7.99 -12.34 -3.28
N ASN A 105 9.13 -12.12 -2.66
CA ASN A 105 9.68 -12.94 -1.58
C ASN A 105 10.06 -12.08 -0.36
N SER A 106 10.79 -12.65 0.60
CA SER A 106 11.27 -11.97 1.81
C SER A 106 10.15 -11.21 2.53
N LEU A 107 8.97 -11.85 2.62
CA LEU A 107 7.76 -11.23 3.13
C LEU A 107 7.80 -11.08 4.65
N LYS A 108 7.58 -9.87 5.13
CA LYS A 108 7.56 -9.56 6.57
C LYS A 108 6.33 -8.75 6.93
N THR A 109 5.89 -8.87 8.19
CA THR A 109 4.96 -7.94 8.82
C THR A 109 5.74 -7.13 9.84
N ILE A 110 5.59 -5.82 9.83
CA ILE A 110 6.17 -4.91 10.81
C ILE A 110 5.03 -4.39 11.69
N ASN A 111 5.27 -4.44 12.99
CA ASN A 111 4.34 -3.93 13.99
C ASN A 111 4.58 -2.43 14.23
N ASP A 112 3.51 -1.74 14.60
CA ASP A 112 3.59 -0.40 15.14
C ASP A 112 4.14 -0.41 16.58
N THR A 113 4.21 0.77 17.21
CA THR A 113 4.70 0.94 18.58
C THR A 113 3.83 0.23 19.63
N PHE A 114 2.61 -0.17 19.28
CA PHE A 114 1.69 -0.92 20.14
C PHE A 114 1.74 -2.44 19.89
N GLY A 115 2.67 -2.92 19.06
CA GLY A 115 2.79 -4.34 18.71
C GLY A 115 1.76 -4.84 17.71
N ILE A 116 1.07 -3.94 17.01
CA ILE A 116 0.04 -4.27 16.03
C ILE A 116 0.64 -4.30 14.64
N GLY A 117 0.41 -5.36 13.88
CA GLY A 117 0.89 -5.52 12.50
C GLY A 117 0.27 -4.50 11.55
N ARG A 118 0.99 -3.43 11.25
CA ARG A 118 0.53 -2.30 10.44
C ARG A 118 1.12 -2.26 9.04
N PHE A 119 2.25 -2.92 8.82
CA PHE A 119 2.92 -2.87 7.54
C PHE A 119 3.24 -4.26 7.03
N THR A 120 3.00 -4.49 5.75
CA THR A 120 3.43 -5.71 5.05
C THR A 120 4.45 -5.33 3.99
N ILE A 121 5.57 -6.05 4.00
CA ILE A 121 6.73 -5.79 3.14
C ILE A 121 6.99 -7.00 2.27
N GLY A 122 7.34 -6.78 1.01
CA GLY A 122 7.82 -7.80 0.10
C GLY A 122 8.94 -7.29 -0.81
N ARG A 123 9.85 -8.19 -1.19
CA ARG A 123 10.92 -7.93 -2.15
C ARG A 123 10.57 -8.58 -3.48
N TYR A 124 10.59 -7.82 -4.56
CA TYR A 124 10.36 -8.34 -5.91
C TYR A 124 11.56 -9.17 -6.38
N LYS A 125 11.30 -10.36 -6.96
CA LYS A 125 12.36 -11.28 -7.43
C LYS A 125 13.00 -10.84 -8.73
#